data_c0d57f648717ffae299a4ca190c919d9
#
_entry.id   c0d57f648717ffae299a4ca190c919d9
#
_cell.length_a   1.000
_cell.length_b   1.000
_cell.length_c   1.000
_cell.angle_alpha   90.00
_cell.angle_beta   90.00
_cell.angle_gamma   90.00
#
_symmetry.space_group_name_H-M   'P 1'
#
loop_
_entity.id
_entity.type
_entity.pdbx_description
1 polymer ?
#
loop_
_entity_poly.entity_id
_entity_poly.type
_entity_poly.pdbx_seq_one_letter_code
_entity_poly.pdbx_strand_id
1 'polypeptide(L)'
;MMCFPYVLSCPAEEAYVAKDTDFSSTLTRIKSENPEFVFIPGYYEEVGLIIKQAREMGITVPFMGADGWDSPKLIELAGAENLNNTYITNHYSSEDPDENIQKFVQAFNDKYSKSPDAFNALGYDSVYLLKDAIERAGSTDSEKVKDALAETKDLSLITGVVSIDENHNPIKSATVLEYKDGKQVFNSKVNP
;
A
#
# COMPACT_ATOMS: atom_id res chain seq x y z
N MET A 1 -4.48 -11.41 21.26
CA MET A 1 -3.48 -10.45 21.77
C MET A 1 -2.11 -11.03 21.49
N MET A 2 -1.54 -10.75 20.31
CA MET A 2 -0.16 -11.16 19.99
C MET A 2 0.79 -10.22 20.72
N CYS A 3 1.45 -10.71 21.77
CA CYS A 3 2.59 -10.03 22.36
C CYS A 3 3.74 -10.09 21.34
N PHE A 4 4.06 -8.98 20.70
CA PHE A 4 5.33 -8.84 20.00
C PHE A 4 6.42 -8.67 21.08
N PRO A 5 7.41 -9.57 21.15
CA PRO A 5 8.47 -9.52 22.16
C PRO A 5 9.52 -8.43 21.87
N TYR A 6 9.33 -7.63 20.82
CA TYR A 6 10.30 -6.60 20.43
C TYR A 6 9.74 -5.21 20.69
N VAL A 7 10.39 -4.45 21.53
CA VAL A 7 10.18 -3.00 21.66
C VAL A 7 10.93 -2.37 20.50
N LEU A 8 10.21 -1.92 19.48
CA LEU A 8 10.82 -1.10 18.43
C LEU A 8 11.16 0.27 19.04
N SER A 9 12.46 0.60 19.08
CA SER A 9 12.88 1.96 19.37
C SER A 9 13.00 2.73 18.07
N CYS A 10 12.50 3.98 18.04
CA CYS A 10 12.67 4.89 16.92
C CYS A 10 13.79 5.88 17.27
N PRO A 11 15.05 5.63 16.86
CA PRO A 11 16.17 6.48 17.22
C PRO A 11 16.18 7.81 16.47
N ALA A 12 15.55 7.88 15.32
CA ALA A 12 15.43 9.09 14.51
C ALA A 12 14.07 9.18 13.82
N GLU A 13 13.51 10.38 13.82
CA GLU A 13 12.33 10.74 13.03
C GLU A 13 12.70 11.98 12.21
N GLU A 14 12.50 11.87 10.88
CA GLU A 14 12.83 12.91 9.91
C GLU A 14 11.63 13.24 9.07
N ALA A 15 11.56 14.46 8.58
CA ALA A 15 10.47 14.91 7.71
C ALA A 15 11.03 15.42 6.37
N TYR A 16 10.22 15.31 5.34
CA TYR A 16 10.47 15.92 4.03
C TYR A 16 9.19 16.60 3.50
N VAL A 17 9.36 17.46 2.53
CA VAL A 17 8.24 18.18 1.91
C VAL A 17 7.91 17.52 0.57
N ALA A 18 6.62 17.45 0.24
CA ALA A 18 6.17 16.94 -1.06
C ALA A 18 6.82 17.72 -2.20
N LYS A 19 7.29 16.99 -3.22
CA LYS A 19 8.05 17.48 -4.38
C LYS A 19 9.52 17.82 -4.12
N ASP A 20 10.04 17.52 -2.92
CA ASP A 20 11.48 17.53 -2.72
C ASP A 20 12.16 16.48 -3.62
N THR A 21 13.35 16.79 -4.06
CA THR A 21 14.14 15.91 -4.95
C THR A 21 15.52 15.59 -4.41
N ASP A 22 15.98 16.26 -3.36
CA ASP A 22 17.26 16.03 -2.69
C ASP A 22 17.04 15.73 -1.22
N PHE A 23 17.37 14.51 -0.84
CA PHE A 23 17.21 13.96 0.51
C PHE A 23 18.54 13.70 1.21
N SER A 24 19.65 14.14 0.63
CA SER A 24 21.02 13.84 1.08
C SER A 24 21.27 14.23 2.54
N SER A 25 20.78 15.40 2.96
CA SER A 25 20.94 15.87 4.34
C SER A 25 20.17 15.02 5.35
N THR A 26 18.91 14.68 5.03
CA THR A 26 18.04 13.82 5.83
C THR A 26 18.62 12.40 5.93
N LEU A 27 19.03 11.83 4.81
CA LEU A 27 19.63 10.50 4.75
C LEU A 27 20.98 10.43 5.48
N THR A 28 21.77 11.52 5.49
CA THR A 28 23.01 11.61 6.29
C THR A 28 22.70 11.48 7.79
N ARG A 29 21.68 12.17 8.29
CA ARG A 29 21.26 12.07 9.69
C ARG A 29 20.75 10.66 10.02
N ILE A 30 19.85 10.10 9.19
CA ILE A 30 19.39 8.72 9.37
C ILE A 30 20.55 7.73 9.40
N LYS A 31 21.50 7.85 8.47
CA LYS A 31 22.66 6.98 8.41
C LYS A 31 23.52 7.05 9.67
N SER A 32 23.66 8.25 10.27
CA SER A 32 24.46 8.44 11.48
C SER A 32 23.90 7.72 12.73
N GLU A 33 22.58 7.46 12.74
CA GLU A 33 21.90 6.70 13.79
C GLU A 33 22.05 5.17 13.64
N ASN A 34 22.64 4.73 12.51
CA ASN A 34 22.88 3.32 12.22
C ASN A 34 21.62 2.44 12.41
N PRO A 35 20.48 2.76 11.76
CA PRO A 35 19.25 2.03 11.96
C PRO A 35 19.33 0.61 11.41
N GLU A 36 18.58 -0.32 12.00
CA GLU A 36 18.41 -1.68 11.49
C GLU A 36 17.33 -1.75 10.41
N PHE A 37 16.48 -0.69 10.30
CA PHE A 37 15.30 -0.66 9.45
C PHE A 37 14.86 0.79 9.25
N VAL A 38 14.29 1.13 8.09
CA VAL A 38 13.72 2.46 7.79
C VAL A 38 12.28 2.32 7.34
N PHE A 39 11.36 3.04 8.00
CA PHE A 39 9.95 3.12 7.60
C PHE A 39 9.67 4.48 6.95
N ILE A 40 9.07 4.46 5.74
CA ILE A 40 8.78 5.67 4.98
C ILE A 40 7.30 5.68 4.57
N PRO A 41 6.42 6.32 5.34
CA PRO A 41 4.99 6.41 5.02
C PRO A 41 4.73 7.53 4.00
N GLY A 42 5.21 7.35 2.78
CA GLY A 42 5.11 8.35 1.71
C GLY A 42 4.57 7.77 0.41
N TYR A 43 4.56 8.59 -0.63
CA TYR A 43 4.14 8.20 -1.97
C TYR A 43 5.35 7.93 -2.87
N TYR A 44 5.11 7.16 -3.94
CA TYR A 44 6.12 6.64 -4.86
C TYR A 44 7.04 7.72 -5.48
N GLU A 45 6.57 8.95 -5.61
CA GLU A 45 7.33 10.03 -6.26
C GLU A 45 8.59 10.39 -5.46
N GLU A 46 8.42 10.76 -4.19
CA GLU A 46 9.53 11.09 -3.30
C GLU A 46 10.26 9.82 -2.83
N VAL A 47 9.50 8.78 -2.50
CA VAL A 47 10.06 7.53 -1.98
C VAL A 47 11.02 6.87 -2.97
N GLY A 48 10.71 6.88 -4.26
CA GLY A 48 11.62 6.36 -5.29
C GLY A 48 12.98 7.07 -5.28
N LEU A 49 12.97 8.38 -5.14
CA LEU A 49 14.19 9.20 -5.05
C LEU A 49 14.93 8.99 -3.72
N ILE A 50 14.18 8.88 -2.59
CA ILE A 50 14.75 8.60 -1.27
C ILE A 50 15.48 7.26 -1.29
N ILE A 51 14.84 6.20 -1.78
CA ILE A 51 15.46 4.87 -1.84
C ILE A 51 16.71 4.87 -2.71
N LYS A 52 16.63 5.47 -3.90
CA LYS A 52 17.78 5.60 -4.80
C LYS A 52 18.96 6.27 -4.11
N GLN A 53 18.75 7.48 -3.58
CA GLN A 53 19.80 8.23 -2.88
C GLN A 53 20.33 7.49 -1.64
N ALA A 54 19.45 6.83 -0.89
CA ALA A 54 19.86 6.03 0.27
C ALA A 54 20.81 4.89 -0.13
N ARG A 55 20.49 4.14 -1.20
CA ARG A 55 21.35 3.07 -1.72
C ARG A 55 22.67 3.60 -2.26
N GLU A 56 22.68 4.73 -2.98
CA GLU A 56 23.87 5.42 -3.43
C GLU A 56 24.77 5.87 -2.26
N MET A 57 24.19 6.24 -1.14
CA MET A 57 24.88 6.58 0.10
C MET A 57 25.31 5.34 0.92
N GLY A 58 25.00 4.12 0.48
CA GLY A 58 25.36 2.87 1.15
C GLY A 58 24.46 2.50 2.32
N ILE A 59 23.22 3.01 2.40
CA ILE A 59 22.21 2.56 3.35
C ILE A 59 21.55 1.31 2.76
N THR A 60 21.92 0.12 3.28
CA THR A 60 21.50 -1.19 2.73
C THR A 60 20.46 -1.90 3.59
N VAL A 61 20.08 -1.33 4.73
CA VAL A 61 19.05 -1.88 5.61
C VAL A 61 17.69 -2.05 4.90
N PRO A 62 16.79 -2.90 5.41
CA PRO A 62 15.45 -3.01 4.86
C PRO A 62 14.70 -1.68 4.91
N PHE A 63 13.96 -1.36 3.85
CA PHE A 63 12.99 -0.29 3.86
C PHE A 63 11.59 -0.87 3.79
N MET A 64 10.66 -0.20 4.46
CA MET A 64 9.24 -0.54 4.35
C MET A 64 8.40 0.73 4.23
N GLY A 65 7.32 0.62 3.49
CA GLY A 65 6.32 1.67 3.37
C GLY A 65 4.91 1.14 3.33
N ALA A 66 4.01 2.04 3.01
CA ALA A 66 2.60 1.76 2.85
C ALA A 66 2.21 1.67 1.37
N ASP A 67 0.94 1.49 1.12
CA ASP A 67 0.30 1.36 -0.20
C ASP A 67 0.58 2.52 -1.17
N GLY A 68 0.93 3.70 -0.66
CA GLY A 68 1.37 4.85 -1.46
C GLY A 68 2.58 4.59 -2.37
N TRP A 69 3.32 3.50 -2.13
CA TRP A 69 4.43 3.10 -2.99
C TRP A 69 3.99 2.29 -4.22
N ASP A 70 2.76 1.79 -4.24
CA ASP A 70 2.30 0.87 -5.29
C ASP A 70 2.04 1.60 -6.62
N SER A 71 3.11 1.79 -7.35
CA SER A 71 3.10 2.37 -8.68
C SER A 71 4.28 1.84 -9.50
N PRO A 72 4.11 1.52 -10.79
CA PRO A 72 5.23 1.20 -11.66
C PRO A 72 6.27 2.33 -11.76
N LYS A 73 5.88 3.58 -11.49
CA LYS A 73 6.78 4.73 -11.43
C LYS A 73 7.79 4.65 -10.28
N LEU A 74 7.48 3.93 -9.19
CA LEU A 74 8.46 3.69 -8.13
C LEU A 74 9.70 3.00 -8.69
N ILE A 75 9.50 1.97 -9.53
CA ILE A 75 10.59 1.21 -10.15
C ILE A 75 11.39 2.09 -11.12
N GLU A 76 10.70 2.95 -11.88
CA GLU A 76 11.36 3.89 -12.80
C GLU A 76 12.23 4.91 -12.06
N LEU A 77 11.76 5.42 -10.91
CA LEU A 77 12.46 6.45 -10.14
C LEU A 77 13.58 5.87 -9.28
N ALA A 78 13.32 4.78 -8.58
CA ALA A 78 14.30 4.16 -7.70
C ALA A 78 15.36 3.35 -8.45
N GLY A 79 14.99 2.72 -9.56
CA GLY A 79 15.76 1.65 -10.19
C GLY A 79 15.47 0.28 -9.56
N ALA A 80 15.31 -0.75 -10.39
CA ALA A 80 14.91 -2.09 -9.96
C ALA A 80 15.84 -2.68 -8.86
N GLU A 81 17.14 -2.51 -9.02
CA GLU A 81 18.17 -3.03 -8.10
C GLU A 81 18.12 -2.37 -6.72
N ASN A 82 17.79 -1.06 -6.67
CA ASN A 82 17.72 -0.31 -5.42
C ASN A 82 16.49 -0.67 -4.57
N LEU A 83 15.47 -1.26 -5.19
CA LEU A 83 14.27 -1.73 -4.50
C LEU A 83 14.43 -3.11 -3.86
N ASN A 84 15.52 -3.84 -4.11
CA ASN A 84 15.76 -5.08 -3.40
C ASN A 84 15.85 -4.82 -1.88
N ASN A 85 15.31 -5.76 -1.08
CA ASN A 85 15.18 -5.61 0.37
C ASN A 85 14.26 -4.43 0.77
N THR A 86 13.20 -4.20 0.01
CA THR A 86 12.14 -3.26 0.36
C THR A 86 10.78 -3.94 0.38
N TYR A 87 9.90 -3.46 1.27
CA TYR A 87 8.61 -4.06 1.55
C TYR A 87 7.52 -3.00 1.56
N ILE A 88 6.30 -3.37 1.19
CA ILE A 88 5.12 -2.51 1.33
C ILE A 88 3.96 -3.27 1.95
N THR A 89 3.16 -2.57 2.76
CA THR A 89 1.80 -3.02 3.03
C THR A 89 0.91 -2.59 1.90
N ASN A 90 0.11 -3.51 1.39
CA ASN A 90 -0.77 -3.28 0.26
C ASN A 90 -2.16 -3.88 0.50
N HIS A 91 -3.10 -3.57 -0.37
CA HIS A 91 -4.48 -4.00 -0.28
C HIS A 91 -4.75 -5.33 -0.99
N TYR A 92 -3.96 -5.68 -2.01
CA TYR A 92 -4.07 -6.90 -2.78
C TYR A 92 -2.74 -7.20 -3.51
N SER A 93 -2.67 -8.34 -4.18
CA SER A 93 -1.63 -8.66 -5.16
C SER A 93 -2.28 -9.00 -6.49
N SER A 94 -1.77 -8.47 -7.60
CA SER A 94 -2.19 -8.89 -8.94
C SER A 94 -1.80 -10.35 -9.27
N GLU A 95 -0.91 -10.94 -8.47
CA GLU A 95 -0.48 -12.34 -8.58
C GLU A 95 -1.28 -13.28 -7.66
N ASP A 96 -2.24 -12.76 -6.86
CA ASP A 96 -3.11 -13.58 -6.02
C ASP A 96 -3.93 -14.53 -6.91
N PRO A 97 -3.93 -15.86 -6.64
CA PRO A 97 -4.64 -16.85 -7.45
C PRO A 97 -6.17 -16.81 -7.31
N ASP A 98 -6.72 -15.94 -6.49
CA ASP A 98 -8.17 -15.79 -6.36
C ASP A 98 -8.81 -15.47 -7.72
N GLU A 99 -9.86 -16.23 -8.07
CA GLU A 99 -10.52 -16.15 -9.37
C GLU A 99 -11.11 -14.77 -9.68
N ASN A 100 -11.62 -14.06 -8.67
CA ASN A 100 -12.22 -12.74 -8.86
C ASN A 100 -11.13 -11.70 -9.11
N ILE A 101 -10.00 -11.83 -8.39
CA ILE A 101 -8.82 -10.98 -8.61
C ILE A 101 -8.30 -11.19 -10.02
N GLN A 102 -8.12 -12.44 -10.45
CA GLN A 102 -7.61 -12.74 -11.80
C GLN A 102 -8.57 -12.28 -12.91
N LYS A 103 -9.89 -12.38 -12.71
CA LYS A 103 -10.89 -11.83 -13.66
C LYS A 103 -10.79 -10.29 -13.75
N PHE A 104 -10.62 -9.62 -12.61
CA PHE A 104 -10.41 -8.17 -12.58
C PHE A 104 -9.12 -7.76 -13.31
N VAL A 105 -8.00 -8.43 -13.01
CA VAL A 105 -6.70 -8.18 -13.64
C VAL A 105 -6.79 -8.37 -15.16
N GLN A 106 -7.41 -9.47 -15.62
CA GLN A 106 -7.58 -9.74 -17.04
C GLN A 106 -8.43 -8.67 -17.73
N ALA A 107 -9.60 -8.33 -17.16
CA ALA A 107 -10.49 -7.32 -17.72
C ALA A 107 -9.84 -5.93 -17.78
N PHE A 108 -9.03 -5.59 -16.77
CA PHE A 108 -8.28 -4.34 -16.76
C PHE A 108 -7.17 -4.33 -17.83
N ASN A 109 -6.41 -5.43 -17.96
CA ASN A 109 -5.40 -5.59 -19.00
C ASN A 109 -6.00 -5.49 -20.41
N ASP A 110 -7.11 -6.16 -20.66
CA ASP A 110 -7.79 -6.15 -21.95
C ASP A 110 -8.23 -4.73 -22.35
N LYS A 111 -8.64 -3.94 -21.36
CA LYS A 111 -9.15 -2.58 -21.59
C LYS A 111 -8.05 -1.53 -21.69
N TYR A 112 -7.00 -1.64 -20.86
CA TYR A 112 -5.99 -0.58 -20.69
C TYR A 112 -4.59 -0.97 -21.13
N SER A 113 -4.37 -2.23 -21.54
CA SER A 113 -3.08 -2.79 -21.96
C SER A 113 -1.96 -2.61 -20.90
N LYS A 114 -2.35 -2.72 -19.63
CA LYS A 114 -1.43 -2.66 -18.47
C LYS A 114 -2.01 -3.42 -17.28
N SER A 115 -1.15 -3.87 -16.38
CA SER A 115 -1.58 -4.46 -15.11
C SER A 115 -2.17 -3.39 -14.17
N PRO A 116 -3.23 -3.69 -13.41
CA PRO A 116 -3.74 -2.79 -12.38
C PRO A 116 -2.82 -2.78 -11.15
N ASP A 117 -2.65 -1.59 -10.57
CA ASP A 117 -2.08 -1.37 -9.25
C ASP A 117 -3.17 -1.31 -8.16
N ALA A 118 -2.77 -1.12 -6.89
CA ALA A 118 -3.72 -1.03 -5.79
C ALA A 118 -4.68 0.15 -5.92
N PHE A 119 -4.25 1.28 -6.46
CA PHE A 119 -5.13 2.43 -6.66
C PHE A 119 -6.25 2.12 -7.65
N ASN A 120 -5.94 1.33 -8.69
CA ASN A 120 -6.95 0.88 -9.66
C ASN A 120 -7.95 -0.09 -9.01
N ALA A 121 -7.48 -1.03 -8.20
CA ALA A 121 -8.33 -1.98 -7.47
C ALA A 121 -9.22 -1.28 -6.44
N LEU A 122 -8.66 -0.36 -5.65
CA LEU A 122 -9.42 0.44 -4.67
C LEU A 122 -10.46 1.34 -5.32
N GLY A 123 -10.12 1.96 -6.47
CA GLY A 123 -11.08 2.74 -7.24
C GLY A 123 -12.26 1.90 -7.74
N TYR A 124 -11.97 0.68 -8.20
CA TYR A 124 -13.00 -0.29 -8.59
C TYR A 124 -13.88 -0.67 -7.40
N ASP A 125 -13.27 -1.07 -6.28
CA ASP A 125 -13.96 -1.47 -5.06
C ASP A 125 -14.83 -0.35 -4.48
N SER A 126 -14.38 0.90 -4.55
CA SER A 126 -15.13 2.06 -4.06
C SER A 126 -16.49 2.20 -4.76
N VAL A 127 -16.54 1.91 -6.06
CA VAL A 127 -17.80 1.94 -6.82
C VAL A 127 -18.74 0.81 -6.38
N TYR A 128 -18.20 -0.39 -6.14
CA TYR A 128 -19.01 -1.53 -5.69
C TYR A 128 -19.47 -1.38 -4.24
N LEU A 129 -18.65 -0.83 -3.36
CA LEU A 129 -19.03 -0.49 -1.99
C LEU A 129 -20.17 0.53 -1.98
N LEU A 130 -20.08 1.58 -2.80
CA LEU A 130 -21.13 2.58 -2.92
C LEU A 130 -22.42 1.99 -3.52
N LYS A 131 -22.29 1.15 -4.56
CA LYS A 131 -23.42 0.44 -5.18
C LYS A 131 -24.16 -0.38 -4.13
N ASP A 132 -23.45 -1.22 -3.38
CA ASP A 132 -24.03 -2.05 -2.30
C ASP A 132 -24.78 -1.20 -1.26
N ALA A 133 -24.16 -0.10 -0.82
CA ALA A 133 -24.77 0.81 0.14
C ALA A 133 -26.06 1.45 -0.39
N ILE A 134 -26.09 1.89 -1.66
CA ILE A 134 -27.28 2.46 -2.31
C ILE A 134 -28.39 1.41 -2.41
N GLU A 135 -28.04 0.17 -2.79
CA GLU A 135 -29.00 -0.95 -2.89
C GLU A 135 -29.62 -1.27 -1.53
N ARG A 136 -28.81 -1.36 -0.46
CA ARG A 136 -29.29 -1.57 0.93
C ARG A 136 -30.11 -0.38 1.44
N ALA A 137 -29.72 0.84 1.15
CA ALA A 137 -30.47 2.04 1.53
C ALA A 137 -31.79 2.17 0.77
N GLY A 138 -31.95 1.52 -0.39
CA GLY A 138 -33.09 1.69 -1.29
C GLY A 138 -33.27 3.13 -1.78
N SER A 139 -32.21 3.94 -1.76
CA SER A 139 -32.28 5.39 -2.01
C SER A 139 -30.91 5.94 -2.36
N THR A 140 -30.86 7.05 -3.11
CA THR A 140 -29.66 7.87 -3.35
C THR A 140 -29.56 9.06 -2.41
N ASP A 141 -30.42 9.16 -1.38
CA ASP A 141 -30.33 10.17 -0.35
C ASP A 141 -29.03 9.99 0.43
N SER A 142 -28.26 11.08 0.61
CA SER A 142 -26.91 11.02 1.16
C SER A 142 -26.84 10.52 2.59
N GLU A 143 -27.83 10.89 3.43
CA GLU A 143 -27.87 10.42 4.83
C GLU A 143 -28.15 8.94 4.91
N LYS A 144 -29.10 8.42 4.11
CA LYS A 144 -29.39 6.99 4.07
C LYS A 144 -28.24 6.16 3.53
N VAL A 145 -27.54 6.67 2.51
CA VAL A 145 -26.36 6.00 1.95
C VAL A 145 -25.20 6.00 2.94
N LYS A 146 -24.96 7.11 3.64
CA LYS A 146 -23.97 7.21 4.73
C LYS A 146 -24.25 6.16 5.83
N ASP A 147 -25.49 6.07 6.28
CA ASP A 147 -25.86 5.10 7.31
C ASP A 147 -25.67 3.65 6.81
N ALA A 148 -26.05 3.36 5.57
CA ALA A 148 -25.81 2.06 4.96
C ALA A 148 -24.32 1.73 4.79
N LEU A 149 -23.46 2.72 4.46
CA LEU A 149 -22.01 2.54 4.42
C LEU A 149 -21.46 2.18 5.80
N ALA A 150 -21.90 2.86 6.85
CA ALA A 150 -21.47 2.59 8.23
C ALA A 150 -21.86 1.19 8.70
N GLU A 151 -22.96 0.63 8.18
CA GLU A 151 -23.46 -0.72 8.51
C GLU A 151 -22.84 -1.83 7.63
N THR A 152 -21.86 -1.52 6.77
CA THR A 152 -21.26 -2.53 5.89
C THR A 152 -20.57 -3.62 6.69
N LYS A 153 -20.93 -4.88 6.42
CA LYS A 153 -20.38 -6.09 7.05
C LYS A 153 -20.09 -7.15 6.01
N ASP A 154 -18.90 -7.74 6.10
CA ASP A 154 -18.45 -8.89 5.33
C ASP A 154 -18.67 -8.76 3.80
N LEU A 155 -18.57 -7.53 3.29
CA LEU A 155 -18.69 -7.27 1.86
C LEU A 155 -17.45 -7.77 1.12
N SER A 156 -17.65 -8.71 0.21
CA SER A 156 -16.57 -9.24 -0.64
C SER A 156 -16.27 -8.28 -1.80
N LEU A 157 -15.05 -7.78 -1.83
CA LEU A 157 -14.51 -6.89 -2.85
C LEU A 157 -13.23 -7.49 -3.44
N ILE A 158 -12.64 -6.85 -4.46
CA ILE A 158 -11.38 -7.31 -5.07
C ILE A 158 -10.22 -7.24 -4.07
N THR A 159 -10.18 -6.20 -3.25
CA THR A 159 -9.12 -6.04 -2.24
C THR A 159 -9.38 -6.82 -0.93
N GLY A 160 -10.36 -7.70 -0.91
CA GLY A 160 -10.71 -8.58 0.22
C GLY A 160 -12.07 -8.33 0.81
N VAL A 161 -12.37 -9.01 1.91
CA VAL A 161 -13.62 -8.84 2.65
C VAL A 161 -13.51 -7.62 3.54
N VAL A 162 -14.49 -6.73 3.47
CA VAL A 162 -14.49 -5.43 4.18
C VAL A 162 -15.69 -5.34 5.10
N SER A 163 -15.44 -4.97 6.35
CA SER A 163 -16.46 -4.49 7.30
C SER A 163 -16.07 -3.09 7.76
N ILE A 164 -17.05 -2.28 8.15
CA ILE A 164 -16.80 -0.94 8.69
C ILE A 164 -17.01 -0.98 10.20
N ASP A 165 -16.06 -0.44 10.97
CA ASP A 165 -16.14 -0.34 12.43
C ASP A 165 -16.95 0.88 12.91
N GLU A 166 -17.11 1.00 14.23
CA GLU A 166 -17.83 2.11 14.86
C GLU A 166 -17.18 3.49 14.66
N ASN A 167 -15.90 3.51 14.29
CA ASN A 167 -15.13 4.72 13.99
C ASN A 167 -15.08 5.01 12.49
N HIS A 168 -15.84 4.29 11.68
CA HIS A 168 -15.90 4.36 10.21
C HIS A 168 -14.58 3.92 9.53
N ASN A 169 -13.76 3.11 10.18
CA ASN A 169 -12.57 2.52 9.58
C ASN A 169 -12.88 1.18 8.93
N PRO A 170 -12.28 0.85 7.78
CA PRO A 170 -12.40 -0.47 7.20
C PRO A 170 -11.59 -1.50 7.99
N ILE A 171 -12.25 -2.58 8.41
CA ILE A 171 -11.63 -3.79 8.95
C ILE A 171 -11.43 -4.73 7.78
N LYS A 172 -10.19 -5.04 7.44
CA LYS A 172 -9.83 -5.96 6.35
C LYS A 172 -8.40 -6.46 6.52
N SER A 173 -8.05 -7.52 5.81
CA SER A 173 -6.66 -8.00 5.75
C SER A 173 -5.76 -7.03 5.00
N ALA A 174 -4.48 -7.00 5.39
CA ALA A 174 -3.40 -6.35 4.66
C ALA A 174 -2.49 -7.38 4.00
N THR A 175 -2.01 -7.08 2.81
CA THR A 175 -1.03 -7.88 2.08
C THR A 175 0.34 -7.23 2.22
N VAL A 176 1.37 -8.00 2.56
CA VAL A 176 2.76 -7.54 2.51
C VAL A 176 3.38 -8.03 1.21
N LEU A 177 3.91 -7.10 0.44
CA LEU A 177 4.66 -7.37 -0.79
C LEU A 177 6.12 -7.01 -0.57
N GLU A 178 7.00 -7.73 -1.26
CA GLU A 178 8.44 -7.48 -1.32
C GLU A 178 8.83 -7.12 -2.75
N TYR A 179 9.74 -6.18 -2.92
CA TYR A 179 10.33 -5.92 -4.23
C TYR A 179 11.57 -6.79 -4.44
N LYS A 180 11.56 -7.55 -5.51
CA LYS A 180 12.69 -8.38 -5.97
C LYS A 180 12.91 -8.19 -7.47
N ASP A 181 14.08 -7.75 -7.84
CA ASP A 181 14.50 -7.56 -9.23
C ASP A 181 13.48 -6.76 -10.07
N GLY A 182 12.94 -5.68 -9.47
CA GLY A 182 11.96 -4.80 -10.09
C GLY A 182 10.55 -5.37 -10.20
N LYS A 183 10.24 -6.43 -9.45
CA LYS A 183 8.89 -7.01 -9.38
C LYS A 183 8.39 -7.00 -7.95
N GLN A 184 7.10 -6.80 -7.79
CA GLN A 184 6.42 -7.08 -6.54
C GLN A 184 6.18 -8.58 -6.42
N VAL A 185 6.53 -9.15 -5.27
CA VAL A 185 6.33 -10.55 -4.93
C VAL A 185 5.51 -10.64 -3.65
N PHE A 186 4.53 -11.51 -3.62
CA PHE A 186 3.76 -11.78 -2.42
C PHE A 186 4.68 -12.29 -1.30
N ASN A 187 4.66 -11.64 -0.15
CA ASN A 187 5.41 -12.06 1.04
C ASN A 187 4.50 -12.73 2.07
N SER A 188 3.49 -11.99 2.57
CA SER A 188 2.58 -12.50 3.60
C SER A 188 1.26 -11.74 3.61
N LYS A 189 0.26 -12.30 4.32
CA LYS A 189 -1.04 -11.67 4.55
C LYS A 189 -1.28 -11.58 6.05
N VAL A 190 -1.67 -10.42 6.51
CA VAL A 190 -2.02 -10.15 7.90
C VAL A 190 -3.53 -9.97 7.99
N ASN A 191 -4.19 -10.77 8.81
CA ASN A 191 -5.62 -10.67 9.06
C ASN A 191 -5.89 -9.75 10.27
N PRO A 192 -7.08 -9.10 10.34
CA PRO A 192 -7.49 -8.28 11.45
C PRO A 192 -7.49 -9.01 12.79
#